data_65f51ed51edd46fc585f114f1c659051
#
_entry.id   65f51ed51edd46fc585f114f1c659051
#
_cell.length_a   1.000
_cell.length_b   1.000
_cell.length_c   1.000
_cell.angle_alpha   90.00
_cell.angle_beta   90.00
_cell.angle_gamma   90.00
#
_symmetry.space_group_name_H-M   'P 1'
#
loop_
_entity.id
_entity.type
_entity.pdbx_description
1 polymer ?
#
loop_
_entity_poly.entity_id
_entity_poly.type
_entity_poly.pdbx_seq_one_letter_code
_entity_poly.pdbx_strand_id
1 'polypeptide(L)'
;MLCAIALVGCNNSTTGPSSTQPFSSVDLTPGTGTAAANNLNLTVDYTGWLFDPLAADHKGLVFDTSIGKAPFTFTLGIGQVIKGWDQGLVGMKVGGIRRLVIPPSLGYGAARYNNIPPYATLLFEITLEDVVDPNAPAATSASTKTSHR
;
A
#
# COMPACT_ATOMS: atom_id res chain seq x y z
N MET A 1 -35.15 -45.68 22.61
CA MET A 1 -33.78 -45.66 22.07
C MET A 1 -33.74 -44.66 20.94
N LEU A 2 -33.31 -43.49 21.23
CA LEU A 2 -33.20 -42.38 20.27
C LEU A 2 -31.77 -42.33 19.72
N CYS A 3 -31.62 -42.54 18.42
CA CYS A 3 -30.40 -42.25 17.70
C CYS A 3 -30.45 -40.80 17.23
N ALA A 4 -29.69 -39.92 17.86
CA ALA A 4 -29.51 -38.58 17.38
C ALA A 4 -28.42 -38.58 16.29
N ILE A 5 -28.83 -38.39 15.05
CA ILE A 5 -27.91 -38.17 13.94
C ILE A 5 -27.59 -36.67 13.92
N ALA A 6 -26.41 -36.34 14.37
CA ALA A 6 -25.86 -35.01 14.17
C ALA A 6 -25.51 -34.84 12.69
N LEU A 7 -26.27 -34.05 11.98
CA LEU A 7 -25.92 -33.56 10.65
C LEU A 7 -24.81 -32.52 10.82
N VAL A 8 -23.59 -32.95 10.63
CA VAL A 8 -22.49 -32.05 10.36
C VAL A 8 -22.69 -31.51 8.95
N GLY A 9 -23.16 -30.28 8.86
CA GLY A 9 -23.23 -29.56 7.62
C GLY A 9 -21.79 -29.28 7.12
N CYS A 10 -21.30 -30.10 6.20
CA CYS A 10 -20.13 -29.78 5.44
C CYS A 10 -20.49 -28.61 4.51
N ASN A 11 -20.13 -27.40 4.89
CA ASN A 11 -20.04 -26.30 3.97
C ASN A 11 -18.84 -26.56 3.06
N ASN A 12 -19.07 -27.29 2.01
CA ASN A 12 -18.09 -27.48 0.95
C ASN A 12 -18.19 -26.28 0.01
N SER A 13 -17.67 -25.15 0.45
CA SER A 13 -17.41 -24.04 -0.46
C SER A 13 -16.20 -24.40 -1.28
N THR A 14 -16.44 -25.17 -2.35
CA THR A 14 -15.45 -25.36 -3.41
C THR A 14 -15.39 -24.07 -4.21
N THR A 15 -14.83 -23.02 -3.60
CA THR A 15 -14.41 -21.86 -4.33
C THR A 15 -13.02 -22.20 -4.83
N GLY A 16 -12.84 -22.30 -6.14
CA GLY A 16 -11.53 -22.37 -6.75
C GLY A 16 -10.63 -21.23 -6.25
N PRO A 17 -9.34 -21.20 -6.59
CA PRO A 17 -8.35 -20.30 -6.00
C PRO A 17 -8.56 -18.86 -6.45
N SER A 18 -9.67 -18.28 -6.07
CA SER A 18 -9.91 -16.85 -6.06
C SER A 18 -9.98 -16.41 -4.61
N SER A 19 -8.91 -16.66 -3.88
CA SER A 19 -8.78 -16.10 -2.55
C SER A 19 -8.49 -14.61 -2.70
N THR A 20 -9.55 -13.83 -2.90
CA THR A 20 -9.48 -12.39 -2.78
C THR A 20 -9.03 -12.10 -1.35
N GLN A 21 -7.76 -11.72 -1.18
CA GLN A 21 -7.26 -11.34 0.12
C GLN A 21 -7.94 -10.04 0.56
N PRO A 22 -8.32 -9.92 1.84
CA PRO A 22 -8.85 -8.67 2.35
C PRO A 22 -7.77 -7.58 2.29
N PHE A 23 -8.21 -6.33 2.22
CA PHE A 23 -7.31 -5.20 2.35
C PHE A 23 -6.55 -5.26 3.68
N SER A 24 -5.25 -5.06 3.62
CA SER A 24 -4.37 -5.01 4.79
C SER A 24 -3.33 -3.92 4.66
N SER A 25 -3.05 -3.24 5.76
CA SER A 25 -2.03 -2.21 5.88
C SER A 25 -1.24 -2.44 7.15
N VAL A 26 0.04 -2.71 7.02
CA VAL A 26 0.93 -3.06 8.15
C VAL A 26 2.24 -2.29 8.05
N ASP A 27 2.61 -1.60 9.11
CA ASP A 27 3.91 -0.96 9.20
C ASP A 27 4.99 -2.03 9.49
N LEU A 28 5.88 -2.24 8.53
CA LEU A 28 7.06 -3.09 8.70
C LEU A 28 8.13 -2.37 9.51
N THR A 29 8.26 -1.08 9.27
CA THR A 29 9.13 -0.17 10.03
C THR A 29 8.32 1.10 10.29
N PRO A 30 8.08 1.45 11.56
CA PRO A 30 7.41 2.70 11.88
C PRO A 30 8.33 3.88 11.57
N GLY A 31 7.79 4.90 10.89
CA GLY A 31 8.48 6.16 10.67
C GLY A 31 8.40 7.07 11.90
N THR A 32 9.23 8.10 11.90
CA THR A 32 9.30 9.08 13.00
C THR A 32 9.02 10.51 12.54
N GLY A 33 8.90 10.73 11.22
CA GLY A 33 8.67 12.04 10.63
C GLY A 33 7.20 12.44 10.53
N THR A 34 6.91 13.36 9.63
CA THR A 34 5.56 13.85 9.37
C THR A 34 4.63 12.74 8.91
N ALA A 35 3.41 12.72 9.44
CA ALA A 35 2.39 11.75 9.06
C ALA A 35 1.71 12.14 7.74
N ALA A 36 1.50 11.17 6.87
CA ALA A 36 0.73 11.34 5.64
C ALA A 36 -0.75 11.59 5.95
N ALA A 37 -1.32 12.58 5.28
CA ALA A 37 -2.73 12.91 5.35
C ALA A 37 -3.27 13.29 3.98
N ASN A 38 -4.58 13.28 3.85
CA ASN A 38 -5.24 13.68 2.59
C ASN A 38 -4.85 15.10 2.19
N ASN A 39 -4.71 15.31 0.89
CA ASN A 39 -4.32 16.56 0.24
C ASN A 39 -2.84 16.97 0.45
N LEU A 40 -2.03 16.12 1.06
CA LEU A 40 -0.59 16.31 1.13
C LEU A 40 0.11 15.61 -0.04
N ASN A 41 1.23 16.19 -0.49
CA ASN A 41 2.10 15.56 -1.47
C ASN A 41 3.04 14.59 -0.77
N LEU A 42 3.00 13.34 -1.20
CA LEU A 42 3.87 12.28 -0.71
C LEU A 42 4.92 11.95 -1.75
N THR A 43 6.14 11.78 -1.31
CA THR A 43 7.23 11.21 -2.10
C THR A 43 7.57 9.84 -1.54
N VAL A 44 7.49 8.82 -2.37
CA VAL A 44 7.66 7.42 -1.96
C VAL A 44 8.58 6.66 -2.90
N ASP A 45 9.30 5.70 -2.33
CA ASP A 45 9.82 4.56 -3.06
C ASP A 45 8.93 3.35 -2.83
N TYR A 46 8.77 2.53 -3.85
CA TYR A 46 7.91 1.37 -3.76
C TYR A 46 8.35 0.22 -4.66
N THR A 47 7.92 -0.97 -4.29
CA THR A 47 7.89 -2.14 -5.16
C THR A 47 6.54 -2.83 -5.04
N GLY A 48 5.95 -3.19 -6.18
CA GLY A 48 4.69 -3.89 -6.28
C GLY A 48 4.86 -5.29 -6.85
N TRP A 49 4.25 -6.26 -6.19
CA TRP A 49 4.21 -7.67 -6.60
C TRP A 49 2.76 -8.10 -6.80
N LEU A 50 2.57 -9.06 -7.69
CA LEU A 50 1.33 -9.84 -7.66
C LEU A 50 1.33 -10.67 -6.37
N PHE A 51 0.23 -10.63 -5.63
CA PHE A 51 0.11 -11.44 -4.41
C PHE A 51 0.11 -12.93 -4.79
N ASP A 52 1.00 -13.70 -4.20
CA ASP A 52 1.08 -15.15 -4.38
C ASP A 52 1.04 -15.84 -3.01
N PRO A 53 -0.04 -16.58 -2.70
CA PRO A 53 -0.18 -17.22 -1.40
C PRO A 53 0.87 -18.31 -1.14
N LEU A 54 1.55 -18.79 -2.16
CA LEU A 54 2.55 -19.85 -2.06
C LEU A 54 3.99 -19.32 -2.02
N ALA A 55 4.18 -18.05 -2.38
CA ALA A 55 5.50 -17.44 -2.37
C ALA A 55 5.92 -16.99 -0.97
N ALA A 56 7.23 -16.94 -0.74
CA ALA A 56 7.78 -16.35 0.47
C ALA A 56 7.31 -14.89 0.60
N ASP A 57 6.86 -14.50 1.80
CA ASP A 57 6.27 -13.18 2.05
C ASP A 57 5.10 -12.80 1.13
N HIS A 58 4.50 -13.80 0.45
CA HIS A 58 3.44 -13.61 -0.55
C HIS A 58 3.85 -12.75 -1.75
N LYS A 59 5.14 -12.60 -1.99
CA LYS A 59 5.71 -11.83 -3.09
C LYS A 59 5.83 -12.70 -4.34
N GLY A 60 4.88 -12.54 -5.25
CA GLY A 60 4.91 -13.16 -6.57
C GLY A 60 5.75 -12.34 -7.56
N LEU A 61 5.30 -12.25 -8.79
CA LEU A 61 5.99 -11.48 -9.82
C LEU A 61 5.96 -9.97 -9.52
N VAL A 62 7.10 -9.31 -9.63
CA VAL A 62 7.18 -7.84 -9.62
C VAL A 62 6.51 -7.30 -10.88
N PHE A 63 5.56 -6.40 -10.73
CA PHE A 63 4.92 -5.73 -11.85
C PHE A 63 5.34 -4.27 -12.00
N ASP A 64 5.81 -3.62 -10.93
CA ASP A 64 6.30 -2.25 -10.96
C ASP A 64 7.20 -1.94 -9.76
N THR A 65 8.14 -1.02 -9.95
CA THR A 65 9.03 -0.53 -8.89
C THR A 65 9.59 0.84 -9.24
N SER A 66 9.80 1.69 -8.23
CA SER A 66 10.56 2.94 -8.34
C SER A 66 12.06 2.75 -8.09
N ILE A 67 12.45 1.62 -7.51
CA ILE A 67 13.86 1.36 -7.16
C ILE A 67 14.74 1.43 -8.42
N GLY A 68 15.79 2.22 -8.36
CA GLY A 68 16.66 2.51 -9.50
C GLY A 68 16.13 3.59 -10.46
N LYS A 69 15.03 4.22 -10.11
CA LYS A 69 14.41 5.36 -10.80
C LYS A 69 14.26 6.53 -9.82
N ALA A 70 13.66 7.63 -10.28
CA ALA A 70 13.28 8.71 -9.39
C ALA A 70 12.12 8.26 -8.47
N PRO A 71 12.10 8.70 -7.20
CA PRO A 71 10.97 8.48 -6.32
C PRO A 71 9.66 9.00 -6.92
N PHE A 72 8.56 8.35 -6.57
CA PHE A 72 7.25 8.70 -7.09
C PHE A 72 6.55 9.70 -6.17
N THR A 73 6.12 10.82 -6.73
CA THR A 73 5.41 11.88 -5.99
C THR A 73 3.97 11.99 -6.47
N PHE A 74 3.03 12.07 -5.52
CA PHE A 74 1.60 12.20 -5.78
C PHE A 74 0.90 12.89 -4.61
N THR A 75 -0.32 13.39 -4.84
CA THR A 75 -1.18 13.93 -3.79
C THR A 75 -2.08 12.84 -3.24
N LEU A 76 -2.05 12.62 -1.93
CA LEU A 76 -2.84 11.58 -1.27
C LEU A 76 -4.32 11.96 -1.19
N GLY A 77 -5.20 10.99 -1.42
CA GLY A 77 -6.63 11.10 -1.18
C GLY A 77 -7.46 11.77 -2.28
N ILE A 78 -6.87 12.08 -3.43
CA ILE A 78 -7.56 12.74 -4.56
C ILE A 78 -7.73 11.84 -5.79
N GLY A 79 -7.44 10.55 -5.67
CA GLY A 79 -7.59 9.59 -6.76
C GLY A 79 -6.49 9.61 -7.82
N GLN A 80 -5.33 10.18 -7.54
CA GLN A 80 -4.16 10.09 -8.42
C GLN A 80 -3.54 8.70 -8.45
N VAL A 81 -3.78 7.91 -7.42
CA VAL A 81 -3.32 6.54 -7.25
C VAL A 81 -4.50 5.61 -7.00
N ILE A 82 -4.27 4.31 -7.02
CA ILE A 82 -5.33 3.33 -6.72
C ILE A 82 -5.88 3.54 -5.31
N LYS A 83 -7.14 3.19 -5.12
CA LYS A 83 -7.86 3.41 -3.84
C LYS A 83 -7.16 2.78 -2.64
N GLY A 84 -6.52 1.64 -2.83
CA GLY A 84 -5.75 0.97 -1.78
C GLY A 84 -4.59 1.82 -1.26
N TRP A 85 -3.97 2.64 -2.09
CA TRP A 85 -2.95 3.59 -1.67
C TRP A 85 -3.57 4.80 -0.95
N ASP A 86 -4.63 5.39 -1.52
CA ASP A 86 -5.30 6.54 -0.89
C ASP A 86 -5.81 6.21 0.52
N GLN A 87 -6.24 4.98 0.75
CA GLN A 87 -6.69 4.53 2.08
C GLN A 87 -5.55 4.03 2.96
N GLY A 88 -4.62 3.29 2.37
CA GLY A 88 -3.59 2.58 3.11
C GLY A 88 -2.42 3.43 3.59
N LEU A 89 -2.16 4.56 2.96
CA LEU A 89 -1.02 5.42 3.29
C LEU A 89 -1.34 6.52 4.30
N VAL A 90 -2.61 6.75 4.59
CA VAL A 90 -3.01 7.72 5.62
C VAL A 90 -2.40 7.33 6.98
N GLY A 91 -1.81 8.31 7.66
CA GLY A 91 -1.17 8.11 8.95
C GLY A 91 0.22 7.48 8.91
N MET A 92 0.72 7.11 7.73
CA MET A 92 2.11 6.65 7.58
C MET A 92 3.07 7.81 7.82
N LYS A 93 4.15 7.56 8.54
CA LYS A 93 5.14 8.59 8.87
C LYS A 93 6.37 8.49 7.99
N VAL A 94 6.97 9.63 7.67
CA VAL A 94 8.23 9.72 6.93
C VAL A 94 9.31 8.88 7.61
N GLY A 95 10.08 8.15 6.81
CA GLY A 95 11.08 7.18 7.25
C GLY A 95 10.53 5.79 7.51
N GLY A 96 9.21 5.60 7.45
CA GLY A 96 8.55 4.30 7.62
C GLY A 96 8.51 3.47 6.35
N ILE A 97 8.33 2.16 6.54
CA ILE A 97 8.05 1.19 5.48
C ILE A 97 6.71 0.53 5.79
N ARG A 98 5.78 0.59 4.85
CA ARG A 98 4.44 0.01 5.00
C ARG A 98 4.19 -1.01 3.92
N ARG A 99 3.65 -2.16 4.33
CA ARG A 99 3.15 -3.18 3.42
C ARG A 99 1.65 -3.03 3.25
N LEU A 100 1.20 -3.02 1.99
CA LEU A 100 -0.21 -3.02 1.64
C LEU A 100 -0.55 -4.30 0.87
N VAL A 101 -1.63 -4.97 1.26
CA VAL A 101 -2.29 -6.00 0.45
C VAL A 101 -3.58 -5.39 -0.06
N ILE A 102 -3.73 -5.31 -1.36
CA ILE A 102 -4.79 -4.56 -2.01
C ILE A 102 -5.63 -5.51 -2.87
N PRO A 103 -6.89 -5.77 -2.48
CA PRO A 103 -7.79 -6.57 -3.30
C PRO A 103 -8.12 -5.87 -4.62
N PRO A 104 -8.60 -6.60 -5.64
CA PRO A 104 -8.94 -6.01 -6.93
C PRO A 104 -9.90 -4.82 -6.85
N SER A 105 -10.85 -4.84 -5.93
CA SER A 105 -11.82 -3.75 -5.71
C SER A 105 -11.20 -2.41 -5.32
N LEU A 106 -10.01 -2.42 -4.74
CA LEU A 106 -9.23 -1.25 -4.36
C LEU A 106 -7.99 -1.05 -5.23
N GLY A 107 -7.79 -1.92 -6.20
CA GLY A 107 -6.72 -1.86 -7.20
C GLY A 107 -7.26 -1.62 -8.61
N TYR A 108 -6.92 -2.51 -9.52
CA TYR A 108 -7.30 -2.38 -10.94
C TYR A 108 -8.57 -3.15 -11.33
N GLY A 109 -9.19 -3.89 -10.40
CA GLY A 109 -10.46 -4.57 -10.60
C GLY A 109 -10.42 -5.62 -11.71
N ALA A 110 -11.47 -5.65 -12.53
CA ALA A 110 -11.63 -6.56 -13.66
C ALA A 110 -10.78 -6.18 -14.88
N ALA A 111 -10.20 -4.98 -14.90
CA ALA A 111 -9.39 -4.52 -16.02
C ALA A 111 -7.98 -5.10 -15.96
N ARG A 112 -7.45 -5.46 -17.13
CA ARG A 112 -6.04 -5.77 -17.28
C ARG A 112 -5.27 -4.46 -17.37
N TYR A 113 -4.21 -4.34 -16.58
CA TYR A 113 -3.34 -3.16 -16.61
C TYR A 113 -1.88 -3.60 -16.74
N ASN A 114 -1.25 -3.30 -17.86
CA ASN A 114 0.12 -3.74 -18.17
C ASN A 114 0.31 -5.25 -17.88
N ASN A 115 1.21 -5.57 -16.96
CA ASN A 115 1.52 -6.94 -16.53
C ASN A 115 0.63 -7.45 -15.39
N ILE A 116 -0.37 -6.67 -14.98
CA ILE A 116 -1.31 -7.04 -13.93
C ILE A 116 -2.53 -7.70 -14.57
N PRO A 117 -2.81 -8.99 -14.26
CA PRO A 117 -3.99 -9.67 -14.78
C PRO A 117 -5.28 -9.12 -14.16
N PRO A 118 -6.44 -9.37 -14.80
CA PRO A 118 -7.73 -9.07 -14.19
C PRO A 118 -7.89 -9.74 -12.83
N TYR A 119 -8.56 -9.06 -11.90
CA TYR A 119 -8.84 -9.55 -10.54
C TYR A 119 -7.61 -9.91 -9.71
N ALA A 120 -6.46 -9.31 -10.01
CA ALA A 120 -5.25 -9.54 -9.23
C ALA A 120 -5.31 -8.85 -7.87
N THR A 121 -4.91 -9.58 -6.84
CA THR A 121 -4.55 -8.99 -5.55
C THR A 121 -3.11 -8.49 -5.64
N LEU A 122 -2.88 -7.27 -5.18
CA LEU A 122 -1.58 -6.60 -5.25
C LEU A 122 -0.94 -6.55 -3.87
N LEU A 123 0.38 -6.71 -3.84
CA LEU A 123 1.18 -6.51 -2.65
C LEU A 123 2.18 -5.40 -2.92
N PHE A 124 2.22 -4.40 -2.06
CA PHE A 124 3.19 -3.31 -2.13
C PHE A 124 4.01 -3.21 -0.85
N GLU A 125 5.26 -2.89 -0.98
CA GLU A 125 6.07 -2.32 0.09
C GLU A 125 6.46 -0.91 -0.32
N ILE A 126 6.12 0.05 0.54
CA ILE A 126 6.21 1.48 0.26
C ILE A 126 7.04 2.12 1.37
N THR A 127 8.08 2.83 0.97
CA THR A 127 8.89 3.67 1.87
C THR A 127 8.45 5.12 1.68
N LEU A 128 8.07 5.79 2.74
CA LEU A 128 7.69 7.21 2.70
C LEU A 128 8.92 8.07 2.93
N GLU A 129 9.34 8.77 1.87
CA GLU A 129 10.55 9.60 1.88
C GLU A 129 10.27 11.02 2.36
N ASP A 130 9.14 11.60 1.93
CA ASP A 130 8.80 12.98 2.26
C ASP A 130 7.27 13.20 2.23
N VAL A 131 6.83 14.19 3.01
CA VAL A 131 5.46 14.68 3.04
C VAL A 131 5.48 16.20 3.03
N VAL A 132 4.87 16.79 2.00
CA VAL A 132 4.83 18.24 1.81
C VAL A 132 3.39 18.71 1.74
N ASP A 133 3.06 19.73 2.52
CA ASP A 133 1.80 20.45 2.36
C ASP A 133 1.93 21.45 1.21
N PRO A 134 1.21 21.28 0.10
CA PRO A 134 1.28 22.20 -1.03
C PRO A 134 0.76 23.60 -0.71
N ASN A 135 0.01 23.76 0.38
CA ASN A 135 -0.55 25.02 0.84
C ASN A 135 0.23 25.63 2.02
N ALA A 136 1.25 24.94 2.53
CA ALA A 136 2.07 25.49 3.58
C ALA A 136 2.83 26.72 3.06
N PRO A 137 2.88 27.82 3.83
CA PRO A 137 3.78 28.92 3.49
C PRO A 137 5.18 28.39 3.42
N ALA A 138 5.92 28.77 2.37
CA ALA A 138 7.32 28.38 2.19
C ALA A 138 8.07 28.66 3.51
N ALA A 139 8.53 27.57 4.18
CA ALA A 139 9.34 27.72 5.36
C ALA A 139 10.62 28.44 4.92
N THR A 140 10.76 29.69 5.32
CA THR A 140 11.99 30.44 5.16
C THR A 140 13.01 29.72 6.03
N SER A 141 13.90 28.99 5.41
CA SER A 141 15.07 28.39 6.03
C SER A 141 15.93 29.54 6.52
N ALA A 142 15.69 30.00 7.76
CA ALA A 142 16.56 30.94 8.41
C ALA A 142 17.87 30.22 8.74
N SER A 143 18.80 30.22 7.80
CA SER A 143 20.17 29.86 8.04
C SER A 143 20.76 30.90 8.98
N THR A 144 20.71 30.63 10.28
CA THR A 144 21.44 31.43 11.26
C THR A 144 22.92 31.14 11.08
N LYS A 145 23.57 31.93 10.22
CA LYS A 145 25.02 32.01 10.18
C LYS A 145 25.44 32.66 11.48
N THR A 146 25.76 31.89 12.49
CA THR A 146 26.46 32.38 13.66
C THR A 146 27.87 32.71 13.24
N SER A 147 28.10 34.00 12.97
CA SER A 147 29.45 34.54 12.81
C SER A 147 30.09 34.60 14.18
N HIS A 148 30.99 33.67 14.47
CA HIS A 148 31.94 33.84 15.56
C HIS A 148 33.06 34.73 15.12
N ARG A 149 33.18 35.89 15.79
CA ARG A 149 34.43 36.64 15.88
C ARG A 149 35.18 36.19 17.11
#